data_91bd90ac601fe3d15efafdc7bed07a79
#
_entry.id   91bd90ac601fe3d15efafdc7bed07a79
#
_cell.length_a   1.000
_cell.length_b   1.000
_cell.length_c   1.000
_cell.angle_alpha   90.00
_cell.angle_beta   90.00
_cell.angle_gamma   90.00
#
_symmetry.space_group_name_H-M   'P 1'
#
loop_
_entity.id
_entity.type
_entity.pdbx_description
1 polymer ?
#
loop_
_entity_poly.entity_id
_entity_poly.type
_entity_poly.pdbx_seq_one_letter_code
_entity_poly.pdbx_strand_id
1 'polypeptide(L)'
;MGCNWDFGPVCDLLYNWRNTIVNTRAYGKDPELVIKNAKAYVRGVRESGLAVCCKHFPGDGIEELDQHLVMGVNTMECDEWDSTFGHVYKEMIDSGIQSIMAGHIALPEYSRKLRPGIKDEDIMPAT
;
A
#
# COMPACT_ATOMS: atom_id res chain seq x y z
N MET A 1 -7.78 27.48 3.05
CA MET A 1 -7.27 26.87 1.79
C MET A 1 -8.21 25.77 1.34
N GLY A 2 -9.28 25.61 1.07
CA GLY A 2 -10.26 24.70 0.45
C GLY A 2 -9.95 23.20 0.30
N CYS A 3 -8.87 22.69 0.90
CA CYS A 3 -8.57 21.25 0.91
C CYS A 3 -9.45 20.54 1.94
N ASN A 4 -9.99 19.38 1.57
CA ASN A 4 -10.82 18.55 2.44
C ASN A 4 -10.38 17.08 2.45
N TRP A 5 -9.34 16.72 1.71
CA TRP A 5 -8.83 15.37 1.56
C TRP A 5 -7.31 15.36 1.47
N ASP A 6 -6.69 14.49 2.25
CA ASP A 6 -5.25 14.26 2.24
C ASP A 6 -4.94 12.88 1.65
N PHE A 7 -4.04 12.81 0.67
CA PHE A 7 -3.59 11.57 0.04
C PHE A 7 -2.40 10.97 0.80
N GLY A 8 -2.62 10.71 2.06
CA GLY A 8 -1.73 10.09 3.01
C GLY A 8 -2.50 9.35 4.10
N PRO A 9 -1.81 8.56 4.90
CA PRO A 9 -0.38 8.27 4.92
C PRO A 9 0.09 7.28 3.85
N VAL A 10 1.42 7.25 3.60
CA VAL A 10 2.08 6.15 2.90
C VAL A 10 2.19 4.97 3.85
N CYS A 11 1.57 3.84 3.47
CA CYS A 11 1.51 2.60 4.27
C CYS A 11 2.36 1.48 3.68
N ASP A 12 3.21 1.82 2.72
CA ASP A 12 4.12 0.90 2.06
C ASP A 12 5.22 0.41 2.99
N LEU A 13 5.72 -0.81 2.75
CA LEU A 13 6.80 -1.42 3.50
C LEU A 13 8.09 -1.41 2.68
N LEU A 14 9.11 -0.70 3.14
CA LEU A 14 10.37 -0.54 2.42
C LEU A 14 11.26 -1.79 2.58
N TYR A 15 10.97 -2.86 1.84
CA TYR A 15 11.82 -4.05 1.79
C TYR A 15 13.04 -3.85 0.88
N ASN A 16 12.86 -3.12 -0.23
CA ASN A 16 13.94 -2.79 -1.15
C ASN A 16 14.31 -1.30 -1.03
N TRP A 17 15.47 -1.02 -0.48
CA TRP A 17 15.98 0.34 -0.30
C TRP A 17 16.20 1.10 -1.62
N ARG A 18 16.28 0.37 -2.75
CA ARG A 18 16.41 0.95 -4.09
C ARG A 18 15.08 1.36 -4.70
N ASN A 19 13.95 1.04 -4.04
CA ASN A 19 12.67 1.51 -4.52
C ASN A 19 12.69 3.03 -4.65
N THR A 20 12.43 3.54 -5.85
CA THR A 20 12.57 4.95 -6.18
C THR A 20 11.41 5.81 -5.70
N ILE A 21 10.28 5.19 -5.38
CA ILE A 21 9.01 5.89 -5.09
C ILE A 21 8.76 6.05 -3.60
N VAL A 22 8.95 4.99 -2.81
CA VAL A 22 8.58 5.02 -1.39
C VAL A 22 9.76 5.20 -0.44
N ASN A 23 10.99 5.13 -0.92
CA ASN A 23 12.23 5.11 -0.15
C ASN A 23 12.24 6.07 1.06
N THR A 24 12.13 7.38 0.80
CA THR A 24 12.14 8.41 1.86
C THR A 24 10.75 8.72 2.41
N ARG A 25 9.71 8.09 1.90
CA ARG A 25 8.30 8.33 2.24
C ARG A 25 7.73 7.27 3.17
N ALA A 26 8.28 6.03 3.12
CA ALA A 26 7.85 4.93 3.99
C ALA A 26 8.35 5.12 5.42
N TYR A 27 7.58 4.64 6.39
CA TYR A 27 7.98 4.63 7.81
C TYR A 27 8.97 3.50 8.14
N GLY A 28 9.27 2.61 7.21
CA GLY A 28 10.19 1.50 7.36
C GLY A 28 9.68 0.20 6.74
N LYS A 29 10.27 -0.92 7.14
CA LYS A 29 9.89 -2.27 6.68
C LYS A 29 9.13 -3.10 7.71
N ASP A 30 9.06 -2.64 8.95
CA ASP A 30 8.37 -3.32 10.04
C ASP A 30 6.89 -2.91 10.02
N PRO A 31 5.94 -3.85 9.80
CA PRO A 31 4.51 -3.56 9.77
C PRO A 31 4.00 -2.83 11.02
N GLU A 32 4.45 -3.22 12.22
CA GLU A 32 3.99 -2.60 13.46
C GLU A 32 4.45 -1.14 13.59
N LEU A 33 5.67 -0.85 13.15
CA LEU A 33 6.19 0.51 13.10
C LEU A 33 5.40 1.38 12.12
N VAL A 34 5.09 0.82 10.94
CA VAL A 34 4.28 1.51 9.92
C VAL A 34 2.88 1.78 10.45
N ILE A 35 2.21 0.78 11.02
CA ILE A 35 0.86 0.90 11.62
C ILE A 35 0.85 1.99 12.70
N LYS A 36 1.80 1.96 13.61
CA LYS A 36 1.91 2.95 14.70
C LYS A 36 2.00 4.38 14.16
N ASN A 37 2.89 4.61 13.21
CA ASN A 37 3.11 5.94 12.65
C ASN A 37 1.95 6.39 11.76
N ALA A 38 1.43 5.49 10.92
CA ALA A 38 0.29 5.78 10.05
C ALA A 38 -0.96 6.14 10.88
N LYS A 39 -1.25 5.40 11.96
CA LYS A 39 -2.37 5.73 12.86
C LYS A 39 -2.17 7.09 13.56
N ALA A 40 -0.94 7.43 13.93
CA ALA A 40 -0.64 8.74 14.50
C ALA A 40 -0.86 9.87 13.48
N TYR A 41 -0.42 9.65 12.24
CA TYR A 41 -0.66 10.56 11.12
C TYR A 41 -2.16 10.79 10.89
N VAL A 42 -2.93 9.69 10.77
CA VAL A 42 -4.39 9.74 10.55
C VAL A 42 -5.09 10.55 11.65
N ARG A 43 -4.72 10.34 12.93
CA ARG A 43 -5.31 11.12 14.03
C ARG A 43 -5.06 12.61 13.84
N GLY A 44 -3.81 13.02 13.57
CA GLY A 44 -3.46 14.44 13.43
C GLY A 44 -4.16 15.10 12.22
N VAL A 45 -4.27 14.40 11.10
CA VAL A 45 -4.96 14.91 9.91
C VAL A 45 -6.47 15.05 10.15
N ARG A 46 -7.09 14.05 10.78
CA ARG A 46 -8.53 14.07 11.09
C ARG A 46 -8.93 15.17 12.08
N GLU A 47 -8.06 15.51 13.02
CA GLU A 47 -8.27 16.67 13.93
C GLU A 47 -8.38 17.99 13.16
N SER A 48 -7.81 18.08 11.96
CA SER A 48 -7.95 19.22 11.04
C SER A 48 -9.21 19.17 10.17
N GLY A 49 -10.06 18.15 10.31
CA GLY A 49 -11.29 17.96 9.53
C GLY A 49 -11.07 17.43 8.12
N LEU A 50 -9.89 16.89 7.80
CA LEU A 50 -9.57 16.30 6.49
C LEU A 50 -9.90 14.80 6.47
N ALA A 51 -10.37 14.30 5.33
CA ALA A 51 -10.40 12.89 5.03
C ALA A 51 -8.97 12.39 4.71
N VAL A 52 -8.72 11.11 4.92
CA VAL A 52 -7.41 10.48 4.70
C VAL A 52 -7.51 9.32 3.71
N CYS A 53 -6.40 9.08 2.99
CA CYS A 53 -6.29 8.04 1.98
C CYS A 53 -4.98 7.30 2.13
N CYS A 54 -4.96 6.12 2.76
CA CYS A 54 -3.74 5.33 2.81
C CYS A 54 -3.38 4.74 1.45
N LYS A 55 -2.07 4.59 1.21
CA LYS A 55 -1.53 4.23 -0.09
C LYS A 55 -0.17 3.53 0.03
N HIS A 56 0.23 2.78 -0.99
CA HIS A 56 -0.38 2.48 -2.31
C HIS A 56 -0.79 1.00 -2.35
N PHE A 57 -2.07 0.70 -2.23
CA PHE A 57 -2.56 -0.70 -2.25
C PHE A 57 -2.22 -1.38 -3.60
N PRO A 58 -1.79 -2.64 -3.63
CA PRO A 58 -1.63 -3.62 -2.55
C PRO A 58 -0.30 -3.55 -1.79
N GLY A 59 0.51 -2.54 -2.01
CA GLY A 59 1.76 -2.30 -1.30
C GLY A 59 2.98 -2.21 -2.21
N ASP A 60 3.64 -1.05 -2.16
CA ASP A 60 4.89 -0.75 -2.85
C ASP A 60 6.09 -0.99 -1.91
N GLY A 61 7.31 -0.97 -2.46
CA GLY A 61 8.55 -1.10 -1.70
C GLY A 61 9.27 -2.44 -1.85
N ILE A 62 8.78 -3.34 -2.71
CA ILE A 62 9.39 -4.64 -3.02
C ILE A 62 10.42 -4.51 -4.15
N GLU A 63 10.06 -3.83 -5.22
CA GLU A 63 10.88 -3.69 -6.42
C GLU A 63 11.50 -2.30 -6.59
N GLU A 64 12.36 -2.14 -7.61
CA GLU A 64 13.08 -0.88 -7.88
C GLU A 64 12.34 0.02 -8.87
N LEU A 65 11.39 -0.54 -9.63
CA LEU A 65 10.75 0.15 -10.73
C LEU A 65 9.77 1.22 -10.26
N ASP A 66 9.66 2.28 -11.05
CA ASP A 66 8.67 3.34 -10.84
C ASP A 66 7.33 2.93 -11.42
N GLN A 67 6.35 2.67 -10.57
CA GLN A 67 4.99 2.28 -10.96
C GLN A 67 4.24 3.36 -11.77
N HIS A 68 4.76 4.58 -11.87
CA HIS A 68 4.20 5.59 -12.76
C HIS A 68 4.63 5.41 -14.22
N LEU A 69 5.70 4.66 -14.46
CA LEU A 69 6.28 4.43 -15.78
C LEU A 69 5.99 3.02 -16.29
N VAL A 70 5.98 2.05 -15.40
CA VAL A 70 5.74 0.64 -15.69
C VAL A 70 4.87 0.04 -14.59
N MET A 71 4.21 -1.08 -14.89
CA MET A 71 3.45 -1.80 -13.86
C MET A 71 4.40 -2.33 -12.79
N GLY A 72 4.16 -1.94 -11.54
CA GLY A 72 4.81 -2.53 -10.39
C GLY A 72 4.34 -3.96 -10.11
N VAL A 73 5.19 -4.79 -9.50
CA VAL A 73 4.84 -6.17 -9.14
C VAL A 73 5.22 -6.45 -7.71
N ASN A 74 4.26 -6.75 -6.87
CA ASN A 74 4.51 -7.29 -5.54
C ASN A 74 4.45 -8.82 -5.62
N THR A 75 5.62 -9.46 -5.50
CA THR A 75 5.80 -10.90 -5.70
C THR A 75 5.63 -11.74 -4.45
N MET A 76 5.11 -11.17 -3.38
CA MET A 76 4.89 -11.90 -2.13
C MET A 76 3.86 -13.01 -2.29
N GLU A 77 4.14 -14.15 -1.64
CA GLU A 77 3.15 -15.20 -1.43
C GLU A 77 1.95 -14.67 -0.62
N CYS A 78 0.78 -15.26 -0.81
CA CYS A 78 -0.44 -14.78 -0.17
C CYS A 78 -0.32 -14.67 1.36
N ASP A 79 0.21 -15.68 2.02
CA ASP A 79 0.33 -15.70 3.49
C ASP A 79 1.34 -14.66 4.00
N GLU A 80 2.42 -14.43 3.25
CA GLU A 80 3.40 -13.39 3.56
C GLU A 80 2.78 -12.00 3.38
N TRP A 81 2.05 -11.78 2.28
CA TRP A 81 1.33 -10.52 2.05
C TRP A 81 0.28 -10.28 3.13
N ASP A 82 -0.51 -11.29 3.51
CA ASP A 82 -1.55 -11.21 4.55
C ASP A 82 -0.96 -10.79 5.90
N SER A 83 0.22 -11.31 6.25
CA SER A 83 0.90 -11.00 7.53
C SER A 83 1.69 -9.69 7.53
N THR A 84 1.86 -9.05 6.39
CA THR A 84 2.65 -7.83 6.22
C THR A 84 1.79 -6.67 5.69
N PHE A 85 1.73 -6.46 4.40
CA PHE A 85 0.92 -5.39 3.77
C PHE A 85 -0.57 -5.53 4.10
N GLY A 86 -1.12 -6.75 4.01
CA GLY A 86 -2.51 -7.05 4.35
C GLY A 86 -2.83 -6.68 5.79
N HIS A 87 -1.93 -7.02 6.71
CA HIS A 87 -2.06 -6.64 8.12
C HIS A 87 -2.08 -5.11 8.30
N VAL A 88 -1.16 -4.39 7.65
CA VAL A 88 -1.13 -2.91 7.69
C VAL A 88 -2.46 -2.33 7.20
N TYR A 89 -2.94 -2.76 6.03
CA TYR A 89 -4.20 -2.25 5.47
C TYR A 89 -5.41 -2.59 6.35
N LYS A 90 -5.45 -3.80 6.90
CA LYS A 90 -6.51 -4.20 7.83
C LYS A 90 -6.56 -3.27 9.04
N GLU A 91 -5.42 -3.03 9.67
CA GLU A 91 -5.29 -2.15 10.83
C GLU A 91 -5.68 -0.68 10.52
N MET A 92 -5.40 -0.23 9.28
CA MET A 92 -5.81 1.10 8.84
C MET A 92 -7.33 1.16 8.61
N ILE A 93 -7.92 0.13 8.01
CA ILE A 93 -9.39 0.02 7.83
C ILE A 93 -10.08 0.01 9.19
N ASP A 94 -9.61 -0.81 10.13
CA ASP A 94 -10.14 -0.93 11.49
C ASP A 94 -10.02 0.40 12.27
N SER A 95 -9.05 1.26 11.91
CA SER A 95 -8.91 2.62 12.46
C SER A 95 -9.88 3.65 11.87
N GLY A 96 -10.69 3.26 10.88
CA GLY A 96 -11.74 4.08 10.28
C GLY A 96 -11.22 5.11 9.26
N ILE A 97 -10.23 4.74 8.43
CA ILE A 97 -9.84 5.57 7.29
C ILE A 97 -10.98 5.68 6.27
N GLN A 98 -11.00 6.77 5.51
CA GLN A 98 -12.09 7.05 4.55
C GLN A 98 -11.86 6.42 3.19
N SER A 99 -10.59 6.18 2.80
CA SER A 99 -10.26 5.63 1.48
C SER A 99 -8.89 4.97 1.43
N ILE A 100 -8.72 4.17 0.39
CA ILE A 100 -7.45 3.52 0.03
C ILE A 100 -7.18 3.85 -1.43
N MET A 101 -5.95 4.26 -1.74
CA MET A 101 -5.50 4.48 -3.11
C MET A 101 -4.88 3.21 -3.65
N ALA A 102 -5.48 2.65 -4.70
CA ALA A 102 -4.88 1.57 -5.47
C ALA A 102 -3.72 2.12 -6.31
N GLY A 103 -2.58 1.43 -6.24
CA GLY A 103 -1.41 1.70 -7.07
C GLY A 103 -1.44 0.91 -8.38
N HIS A 104 -0.53 1.23 -9.29
CA HIS A 104 -0.32 0.46 -10.53
C HIS A 104 0.56 -0.77 -10.25
N ILE A 105 0.15 -1.58 -9.28
CA ILE A 105 0.93 -2.71 -8.74
C ILE A 105 0.11 -3.99 -8.87
N ALA A 106 0.66 -4.97 -9.57
CA ALA A 106 0.08 -6.30 -9.63
C ALA A 106 0.44 -7.11 -8.37
N LEU A 107 -0.46 -7.99 -7.96
CA LEU A 107 -0.27 -8.98 -6.90
C LEU A 107 -0.51 -10.38 -7.47
N PRO A 108 0.48 -10.97 -8.18
CA PRO A 108 0.27 -12.16 -9.00
C PRO A 108 -0.25 -13.37 -8.24
N GLU A 109 0.27 -13.62 -7.04
CA GLU A 109 -0.13 -14.79 -6.25
C GLU A 109 -1.60 -14.72 -5.81
N TYR A 110 -2.08 -13.53 -5.45
CA TYR A 110 -3.51 -13.33 -5.21
C TYR A 110 -4.35 -13.41 -6.47
N SER A 111 -3.85 -12.89 -7.59
CA SER A 111 -4.54 -13.02 -8.89
C SER A 111 -4.75 -14.48 -9.26
N ARG A 112 -3.72 -15.34 -9.08
CA ARG A 112 -3.79 -16.79 -9.32
C ARG A 112 -4.72 -17.51 -8.34
N LYS A 113 -4.67 -17.11 -7.06
CA LYS A 113 -5.53 -17.66 -6.00
C LYS A 113 -7.01 -17.38 -6.26
N LEU A 114 -7.34 -16.15 -6.67
CA LEU A 114 -8.73 -15.71 -6.89
C LEU A 114 -9.26 -16.11 -8.27
N ARG A 115 -8.40 -16.28 -9.26
CA ARG A 115 -8.73 -16.67 -10.63
C ARG A 115 -7.85 -17.82 -11.10
N PRO A 116 -8.11 -19.06 -10.64
CA PRO A 116 -7.33 -20.22 -11.06
C PRO A 116 -7.29 -20.37 -12.58
N GLY A 117 -6.09 -20.51 -13.15
CA GLY A 117 -5.87 -20.61 -14.60
C GLY A 117 -5.70 -19.28 -15.32
N ILE A 118 -5.65 -18.16 -14.63
CA ILE A 118 -5.25 -16.87 -15.23
C ILE A 118 -3.85 -17.00 -15.83
N LYS A 119 -3.66 -16.48 -17.03
CA LYS A 119 -2.33 -16.39 -17.64
C LYS A 119 -1.55 -15.21 -17.08
N ASP A 120 -0.23 -15.32 -17.03
CA ASP A 120 0.64 -14.25 -16.52
C ASP A 120 0.47 -12.93 -17.27
N GLU A 121 0.24 -13.00 -18.60
CA GLU A 121 -0.02 -11.83 -19.46
C GLU A 121 -1.34 -11.10 -19.16
N ASP A 122 -2.27 -11.76 -18.46
CA ASP A 122 -3.58 -11.23 -18.08
C ASP A 122 -3.61 -10.68 -16.64
N ILE A 123 -2.49 -10.80 -15.91
CA ILE A 123 -2.38 -10.26 -14.55
C ILE A 123 -2.19 -8.75 -14.63
N MET A 124 -3.14 -8.04 -14.08
CA MET A 124 -3.18 -6.58 -14.08
C MET A 124 -2.97 -6.03 -12.67
N PRO A 125 -2.69 -4.73 -12.51
CA PRO A 125 -2.70 -4.09 -11.20
C PRO A 125 -4.02 -4.35 -10.46
N ALA A 126 -3.95 -4.34 -9.13
CA ALA A 126 -5.11 -4.53 -8.26
C ALA A 126 -6.01 -3.28 -8.26
N THR A 127 -6.63 -3.03 -9.41
CA THR A 127 -7.58 -1.93 -9.62
C THR A 127 -8.98 -2.47 -9.88
#